data_8c75d1bf24850501d7181b49c5155c86
#
_entry.id   8c75d1bf24850501d7181b49c5155c86
#
_cell.length_a   1.000
_cell.length_b   1.000
_cell.length_c   1.000
_cell.angle_alpha   90.00
_cell.angle_beta   90.00
_cell.angle_gamma   90.00
#
_symmetry.space_group_name_H-M   'P 1'
#
loop_
_entity.id
_entity.type
_entity.pdbx_description
1 polymer ?
#
loop_
_entity_poly.entity_id
_entity_poly.type
_entity_poly.pdbx_seq_one_letter_code
_entity_poly.pdbx_strand_id
1 'polypeptide(L)'
;MIGYINVAKMEGRIFKGEHTEPFPIPEDMMDEVMPIKEMIDEAVANTNDDLLEKFLNEEPFTKEEISWALRQGVMNQTLIPVLCGTSNIGIQILLNSMVAFFPAAGDTCNSIIVENIDTHEEDIIGFNEKSTTFFIHF
;
A
#
# COMPACT_ATOMS: atom_id res chain seq x y z
N MET A 1 3.06 20.33 12.03
CA MET A 1 3.84 19.30 11.29
C MET A 1 4.66 20.02 10.24
N ILE A 2 5.98 19.86 10.25
CA ILE A 2 6.89 20.59 9.34
C ILE A 2 7.16 19.74 8.08
N GLY A 3 7.21 18.42 8.23
CA GLY A 3 7.48 17.48 7.17
C GLY A 3 7.19 16.05 7.59
N TYR A 4 7.59 15.10 6.75
CA TYR A 4 7.51 13.67 7.04
C TYR A 4 8.68 12.92 6.39
N ILE A 5 8.98 11.75 6.91
CA ILE A 5 9.95 10.83 6.35
C ILE A 5 9.21 9.58 5.87
N ASN A 6 9.40 9.23 4.60
CA ASN A 6 8.99 7.94 4.07
C ASN A 6 10.14 6.95 4.30
N VAL A 7 10.04 6.18 5.37
CA VAL A 7 11.10 5.26 5.79
C VAL A 7 11.30 4.12 4.77
N ALA A 8 10.21 3.62 4.17
CA ALA A 8 10.31 2.56 3.16
C ALA A 8 11.16 2.98 1.95
N LYS A 9 11.09 4.26 1.55
CA LYS A 9 11.85 4.80 0.42
C LYS A 9 13.09 5.60 0.86
N MET A 10 13.28 5.79 2.16
CA MET A 10 14.32 6.65 2.75
C MET A 10 14.30 8.06 2.14
N GLU A 11 13.11 8.65 2.09
CA GLU A 11 12.89 9.99 1.51
C GLU A 11 12.26 10.93 2.54
N GLY A 12 12.94 12.03 2.85
CA GLY A 12 12.37 13.14 3.62
C GLY A 12 11.60 14.10 2.72
N ARG A 13 10.50 14.65 3.23
CA ARG A 13 9.73 15.70 2.58
C ARG A 13 9.28 16.75 3.58
N ILE A 14 9.36 18.01 3.17
CA ILE A 14 8.91 19.17 3.95
C ILE A 14 7.68 19.80 3.30
N PHE A 15 6.72 20.23 4.13
CA PHE A 15 5.52 20.92 3.64
C PHE A 15 5.81 22.39 3.35
N LYS A 16 5.49 22.83 2.13
CA LYS A 16 5.50 24.23 1.73
C LYS A 16 4.13 24.61 1.16
N GLY A 17 3.25 25.07 2.04
CA GLY A 17 1.86 25.34 1.68
C GLY A 17 1.14 24.03 1.30
N GLU A 18 0.59 23.97 0.08
CA GLU A 18 -0.13 22.82 -0.46
C GLU A 18 0.78 21.76 -1.09
N HIS A 19 2.08 22.05 -1.26
CA HIS A 19 3.03 21.16 -1.91
C HIS A 19 4.06 20.60 -0.93
N THR A 20 4.71 19.51 -1.32
CA THR A 20 5.82 18.94 -0.58
C THR A 20 7.09 19.00 -1.43
N GLU A 21 8.21 19.39 -0.81
CA GLU A 21 9.51 19.37 -1.44
C GLU A 21 10.40 18.28 -0.83
N PRO A 22 11.27 17.65 -1.64
CA PRO A 22 12.27 16.72 -1.12
C PRO A 22 13.18 17.44 -0.12
N PHE A 23 13.48 16.75 0.98
CA PHE A 23 14.35 17.25 2.02
C PHE A 23 15.25 16.11 2.51
N PRO A 24 16.56 16.32 2.68
CA PRO A 24 17.44 15.29 3.22
C PRO A 24 17.02 14.93 4.65
N ILE A 25 17.08 13.65 4.99
CA ILE A 25 16.80 13.21 6.34
C ILE A 25 17.91 13.74 7.26
N PRO A 26 17.56 14.46 8.33
CA PRO A 26 18.54 14.97 9.29
C PRO A 26 19.30 13.83 9.97
N GLU A 27 20.58 14.02 10.23
CA GLU A 27 21.44 13.00 10.85
C GLU A 27 20.97 12.61 12.25
N ASP A 28 20.44 13.56 13.01
CA ASP A 28 19.87 13.35 14.35
C ASP A 28 18.62 12.45 14.36
N MET A 29 17.95 12.31 13.23
CA MET A 29 16.79 11.41 13.07
C MET A 29 17.16 10.02 12.54
N MET A 30 18.38 9.83 12.07
CA MET A 30 18.78 8.55 11.48
C MET A 30 18.74 7.41 12.51
N ASP A 31 19.10 7.67 13.76
CA ASP A 31 19.07 6.68 14.84
C ASP A 31 17.64 6.17 15.13
N GLU A 32 16.62 6.99 14.87
CA GLU A 32 15.21 6.59 15.00
C GLU A 32 14.67 5.92 13.73
N VAL A 33 15.14 6.35 12.56
CA VAL A 33 14.66 5.87 11.26
C VAL A 33 15.23 4.50 10.90
N MET A 34 16.50 4.24 11.21
CA MET A 34 17.16 2.99 10.82
C MET A 34 16.51 1.74 11.41
N PRO A 35 16.15 1.67 12.71
CA PRO A 35 15.46 0.51 13.26
C PRO A 35 14.10 0.25 12.57
N ILE A 36 13.38 1.33 12.21
CA ILE A 36 12.09 1.20 11.51
C ILE A 36 12.33 0.68 10.08
N LYS A 37 13.40 1.11 9.42
CA LYS A 37 13.79 0.61 8.10
C LYS A 37 14.09 -0.89 8.14
N GLU A 38 14.84 -1.35 9.13
CA GLU A 38 15.14 -2.77 9.32
C GLU A 38 13.88 -3.60 9.55
N MET A 39 12.93 -3.11 10.35
CA MET A 39 11.63 -3.76 10.54
C MET A 39 10.83 -3.86 9.24
N ILE A 40 10.88 -2.82 8.40
CA ILE A 40 10.22 -2.84 7.09
C ILE A 40 10.90 -3.84 6.16
N ASP A 41 12.24 -3.88 6.13
CA ASP A 41 13.00 -4.80 5.29
C ASP A 41 12.78 -6.26 5.70
N GLU A 42 12.70 -6.54 7.00
CA GLU A 42 12.31 -7.86 7.50
C GLU A 42 10.88 -8.24 7.08
N ALA A 43 9.93 -7.31 7.20
CA ALA A 43 8.56 -7.53 6.76
C ALA A 43 8.45 -7.76 5.25
N VAL A 44 9.24 -7.04 4.45
CA VAL A 44 9.36 -7.23 3.00
C VAL A 44 9.95 -8.60 2.67
N ALA A 45 11.01 -9.00 3.34
CA ALA A 45 11.66 -10.30 3.16
C ALA A 45 10.68 -11.46 3.40
N ASN A 46 9.82 -11.34 4.41
CA ASN A 46 8.84 -12.38 4.75
C ASN A 46 7.66 -12.51 3.76
N THR A 47 7.59 -11.67 2.72
CA THR A 47 6.48 -11.75 1.73
C THR A 47 6.73 -12.73 0.60
N ASN A 48 8.00 -13.03 0.28
CA ASN A 48 8.38 -13.91 -0.81
C ASN A 48 9.76 -14.55 -0.55
N ASP A 49 9.94 -15.81 -0.95
CA ASP A 49 11.18 -16.57 -0.77
C ASP A 49 12.38 -15.90 -1.49
N ASP A 50 12.18 -15.32 -2.68
CA ASP A 50 13.24 -14.61 -3.41
C ASP A 50 13.73 -13.35 -2.65
N LEU A 51 12.81 -12.64 -2.00
CA LEU A 51 13.14 -11.48 -1.18
C LEU A 51 13.79 -11.89 0.14
N LEU A 52 13.40 -13.03 0.68
CA LEU A 52 14.04 -13.59 1.88
C LEU A 52 15.50 -13.99 1.59
N GLU A 53 15.77 -14.60 0.43
CA GLU A 53 17.12 -14.94 0.02
C GLU A 53 17.99 -13.69 -0.16
N LYS A 54 17.47 -12.63 -0.78
CA LYS A 54 18.17 -11.33 -0.88
C LYS A 54 18.49 -10.73 0.49
N PHE A 55 17.54 -10.78 1.41
CA PHE A 55 17.72 -10.26 2.77
C PHE A 55 18.83 -11.02 3.52
N LEU A 56 18.84 -12.35 3.42
CA LEU A 56 19.88 -13.19 4.03
C LEU A 56 21.27 -12.98 3.41
N ASN A 57 21.32 -12.59 2.14
CA ASN A 57 22.56 -12.24 1.44
C ASN A 57 22.99 -10.77 1.65
N GLU A 58 22.28 -10.00 2.50
CA GLU A 58 22.52 -8.59 2.76
C GLU A 58 22.43 -7.72 1.47
N GLU A 59 21.65 -8.16 0.48
CA GLU A 59 21.42 -7.40 -0.74
C GLU A 59 20.33 -6.34 -0.55
N PRO A 60 20.56 -5.08 -0.98
CA PRO A 60 19.58 -4.03 -0.81
C PRO A 60 18.36 -4.25 -1.71
N PHE A 61 17.16 -4.03 -1.16
CA PHE A 61 15.92 -4.05 -1.94
C PHE A 61 15.79 -2.80 -2.82
N THR A 62 15.24 -2.98 -4.01
CA THR A 62 14.83 -1.87 -4.86
C THR A 62 13.52 -1.23 -4.34
N LYS A 63 13.26 0.02 -4.75
CA LYS A 63 12.02 0.73 -4.36
C LYS A 63 10.77 0.03 -4.89
N GLU A 64 10.89 -0.61 -6.04
CA GLU A 64 9.84 -1.37 -6.70
C GLU A 64 9.52 -2.66 -5.92
N GLU A 65 10.56 -3.40 -5.51
CA GLU A 65 10.42 -4.61 -4.68
C GLU A 65 9.74 -4.29 -3.34
N ILE A 66 10.18 -3.25 -2.66
CA ILE A 66 9.57 -2.80 -1.40
C ILE A 66 8.09 -2.43 -1.62
N SER A 67 7.79 -1.65 -2.65
CA SER A 67 6.41 -1.22 -2.93
C SER A 67 5.51 -2.40 -3.27
N TRP A 68 6.00 -3.35 -4.05
CA TRP A 68 5.29 -4.57 -4.41
C TRP A 68 5.05 -5.46 -3.20
N ALA A 69 6.08 -5.71 -2.39
CA ALA A 69 6.00 -6.56 -1.21
C ALA A 69 5.04 -5.99 -0.15
N LEU A 70 5.11 -4.68 0.10
CA LEU A 70 4.18 -4.02 1.02
C LEU A 70 2.72 -4.14 0.54
N ARG A 71 2.47 -3.98 -0.77
CA ARG A 71 1.14 -4.20 -1.35
C ARG A 71 0.66 -5.63 -1.18
N GLN A 72 1.52 -6.62 -1.48
CA GLN A 72 1.19 -8.04 -1.28
C GLN A 72 0.91 -8.36 0.18
N GLY A 73 1.72 -7.84 1.10
CA GLY A 73 1.50 -8.02 2.53
C GLY A 73 0.15 -7.46 3.01
N VAL A 74 -0.27 -6.31 2.49
CA VAL A 74 -1.59 -5.72 2.79
C VAL A 74 -2.71 -6.57 2.17
N MET A 75 -2.57 -7.01 0.92
CA MET A 75 -3.57 -7.86 0.25
C MET A 75 -3.75 -9.20 0.95
N ASN A 76 -2.66 -9.80 1.41
CA ASN A 76 -2.66 -11.08 2.14
C ASN A 76 -2.99 -10.91 3.63
N GLN A 77 -3.26 -9.69 4.09
CA GLN A 77 -3.57 -9.36 5.50
C GLN A 77 -2.43 -9.69 6.48
N THR A 78 -1.21 -9.83 5.99
CA THR A 78 -0.01 -10.03 6.82
C THR A 78 0.59 -8.71 7.32
N LEU A 79 0.30 -7.60 6.62
CA LEU A 79 0.73 -6.25 6.98
C LEU A 79 -0.47 -5.32 7.12
N ILE A 80 -0.43 -4.48 8.16
CA ILE A 80 -1.43 -3.45 8.39
C ILE A 80 -0.74 -2.09 8.32
N PRO A 81 -1.01 -1.25 7.30
CA PRO A 81 -0.44 0.08 7.22
C PRO A 81 -1.08 1.01 8.27
N VAL A 82 -0.25 1.62 9.11
CA VAL A 82 -0.67 2.62 10.10
C VAL A 82 -0.22 3.99 9.61
N LEU A 83 -1.18 4.90 9.43
CA LEU A 83 -0.96 6.24 8.91
C LEU A 83 -1.43 7.28 9.92
N CYS A 84 -0.70 8.37 10.00
CA CYS A 84 -1.03 9.51 10.86
C CYS A 84 -1.15 10.78 10.00
N GLY A 85 -2.17 11.56 10.26
CA GLY A 85 -2.39 12.84 9.60
C GLY A 85 -3.27 13.75 10.44
N THR A 86 -3.27 15.04 10.10
CA THR A 86 -4.18 16.03 10.66
C THR A 86 -5.02 16.64 9.55
N SER A 87 -6.10 17.35 9.89
CA SER A 87 -6.92 18.05 8.89
C SER A 87 -6.03 18.99 8.06
N ASN A 88 -6.12 18.90 6.74
CA ASN A 88 -5.36 19.65 5.73
C ASN A 88 -3.85 19.34 5.64
N ILE A 89 -3.26 18.59 6.58
CA ILE A 89 -1.84 18.21 6.54
C ILE A 89 -1.75 16.68 6.58
N GLY A 90 -1.12 16.10 5.57
CA GLY A 90 -0.96 14.64 5.49
C GLY A 90 -2.07 13.90 4.72
N ILE A 91 -3.16 14.56 4.31
CA ILE A 91 -4.20 13.93 3.48
C ILE A 91 -3.63 13.36 2.19
N GLN A 92 -2.70 14.07 1.56
CA GLN A 92 -2.05 13.58 0.34
C GLN A 92 -1.25 12.30 0.59
N ILE A 93 -0.62 12.18 1.77
CA ILE A 93 0.10 10.96 2.17
C ILE A 93 -0.88 9.81 2.32
N LEU A 94 -2.01 10.04 2.99
CA LEU A 94 -3.06 9.05 3.17
C LEU A 94 -3.59 8.55 1.81
N LEU A 95 -3.97 9.47 0.92
CA LEU A 95 -4.48 9.11 -0.40
C LEU A 95 -3.45 8.37 -1.25
N ASN A 96 -2.20 8.82 -1.26
CA ASN A 96 -1.13 8.13 -1.97
C ASN A 96 -0.87 6.72 -1.40
N SER A 97 -0.97 6.56 -0.08
CA SER A 97 -0.80 5.26 0.56
C SER A 97 -1.98 4.32 0.27
N MET A 98 -3.20 4.85 0.21
CA MET A 98 -4.38 4.07 -0.21
C MET A 98 -4.20 3.55 -1.65
N VAL A 99 -3.78 4.41 -2.58
CA VAL A 99 -3.54 4.01 -3.97
C VAL A 99 -2.38 3.03 -4.09
N ALA A 100 -1.33 3.17 -3.27
CA ALA A 100 -0.15 2.32 -3.33
C ALA A 100 -0.39 0.92 -2.74
N PHE A 101 -1.12 0.82 -1.63
CA PHE A 101 -1.17 -0.40 -0.82
C PHE A 101 -2.53 -1.10 -0.84
N PHE A 102 -3.64 -0.37 -0.96
CA PHE A 102 -4.94 -1.03 -0.90
C PHE A 102 -5.30 -1.69 -2.23
N PRO A 103 -5.99 -2.86 -2.16
CA PRO A 103 -6.46 -3.54 -3.35
C PRO A 103 -7.56 -2.71 -4.04
N ALA A 104 -7.56 -2.71 -5.36
CA ALA A 104 -8.70 -2.24 -6.14
C ALA A 104 -9.82 -3.29 -6.13
N ALA A 105 -11.03 -2.89 -6.49
CA ALA A 105 -12.17 -3.81 -6.57
C ALA A 105 -11.91 -5.02 -7.48
N GLY A 106 -11.15 -4.80 -8.57
CA GLY A 106 -10.75 -5.87 -9.48
C GLY A 106 -9.69 -6.83 -8.95
N ASP A 107 -8.94 -6.44 -7.91
CA ASP A 107 -7.91 -7.30 -7.31
C ASP A 107 -8.54 -8.33 -6.33
N THR A 108 -9.67 -7.99 -5.72
CA THR A 108 -10.30 -8.79 -4.65
C THR A 108 -11.52 -9.57 -5.09
N CYS A 109 -12.26 -9.07 -6.07
CA CYS A 109 -13.52 -9.65 -6.51
C CYS A 109 -13.56 -9.78 -8.02
N ASN A 110 -13.09 -10.92 -8.55
CA ASN A 110 -13.10 -11.17 -9.99
C ASN A 110 -14.50 -11.51 -10.52
N SER A 111 -15.37 -12.05 -9.67
CA SER A 111 -16.74 -12.40 -10.05
C SER A 111 -17.65 -12.58 -8.84
N ILE A 112 -18.93 -12.31 -9.03
CA ILE A 112 -19.98 -12.53 -8.05
C ILE A 112 -20.99 -13.49 -8.68
N ILE A 113 -21.40 -14.52 -7.94
CA ILE A 113 -22.49 -15.41 -8.35
C ILE A 113 -23.80 -14.72 -7.97
N VAL A 114 -24.68 -14.54 -8.93
CA VAL A 114 -26.00 -13.94 -8.77
C VAL A 114 -27.06 -14.91 -9.25
N GLU A 115 -28.22 -14.92 -8.58
CA GLU A 115 -29.38 -15.70 -9.01
C GLU A 115 -30.37 -14.74 -9.70
N ASN A 116 -30.84 -15.12 -10.88
CA ASN A 116 -31.90 -14.42 -11.55
C ASN A 116 -33.23 -14.67 -10.81
N ILE A 117 -33.91 -13.61 -10.37
CA ILE A 117 -35.11 -13.71 -9.54
C ILE A 117 -36.27 -14.37 -10.30
N ASP A 118 -36.35 -14.20 -11.61
CA ASP A 118 -37.45 -14.70 -12.42
C ASP A 118 -37.24 -16.15 -12.89
N THR A 119 -35.97 -16.50 -13.23
CA THR A 119 -35.63 -17.82 -13.80
C THR A 119 -35.02 -18.77 -12.79
N HIS A 120 -34.60 -18.29 -11.61
CA HIS A 120 -33.82 -19.03 -10.61
C HIS A 120 -32.51 -19.65 -11.15
N GLU A 121 -31.99 -19.13 -12.25
CA GLU A 121 -30.74 -19.58 -12.80
C GLU A 121 -29.57 -18.75 -12.17
N GLU A 122 -28.50 -19.46 -11.84
CA GLU A 122 -27.25 -18.81 -11.40
C GLU A 122 -26.49 -18.25 -12.58
N ASP A 123 -26.05 -17.01 -12.48
CA ASP A 123 -25.18 -16.35 -13.44
C ASP A 123 -23.92 -15.79 -12.74
N ILE A 124 -22.82 -15.70 -13.47
CA ILE A 124 -21.55 -15.19 -12.94
C ILE A 124 -21.28 -13.82 -13.55
N ILE A 125 -21.38 -12.80 -12.71
CA ILE A 125 -21.05 -11.43 -13.10
C ILE A 125 -19.57 -11.18 -12.79
N GLY A 126 -18.73 -11.06 -13.83
CA GLY A 126 -17.33 -10.68 -13.73
C GLY A 126 -17.16 -9.19 -13.50
N PHE A 127 -16.11 -8.80 -12.76
CA PHE A 127 -15.72 -7.39 -12.65
C PHE A 127 -15.28 -6.88 -14.02
N ASN A 128 -15.93 -5.80 -14.46
CA ASN A 128 -15.58 -5.11 -15.69
C ASN A 128 -15.75 -3.58 -15.50
N GLU A 129 -14.66 -2.83 -15.57
CA GLU A 129 -14.66 -1.38 -15.41
C GLU A 129 -15.60 -0.64 -16.38
N LYS A 130 -15.91 -1.28 -17.51
CA LYS A 130 -16.78 -0.72 -18.55
C LYS A 130 -18.22 -1.24 -18.50
N SER A 131 -18.54 -2.10 -17.54
CA SER A 131 -19.89 -2.68 -17.45
C SER A 131 -20.88 -1.67 -16.85
N THR A 132 -22.14 -1.87 -17.20
CA THR A 132 -23.27 -1.09 -16.64
C THR A 132 -23.36 -1.36 -15.13
N THR A 133 -23.69 -0.34 -14.35
CA THR A 133 -23.90 -0.47 -12.90
C THR A 133 -25.09 -1.42 -12.64
N PHE A 134 -24.85 -2.48 -11.86
CA PHE A 134 -25.91 -3.36 -11.37
C PHE A 134 -26.32 -2.92 -9.96
N PHE A 135 -27.62 -2.87 -9.71
CA PHE A 135 -28.16 -2.69 -8.38
C PHE A 135 -28.49 -4.07 -7.81
N ILE A 136 -27.83 -4.42 -6.71
CA ILE A 136 -28.18 -5.62 -5.94
C ILE A 136 -29.17 -5.15 -4.88
N HIS A 137 -30.37 -5.73 -4.88
CA HIS A 137 -31.36 -5.49 -3.84
C HIS A 137 -31.21 -6.62 -2.80
N PHE A 138 -30.93 -6.24 -1.54
CA PHE A 138 -30.85 -7.15 -0.41
C PHE A 138 -32.20 -7.25 0.30
#